data_6012e8b4b890ab2589574df91ef16cae
#
_entry.id   6012e8b4b890ab2589574df91ef16cae
#
_cell.length_a   1.000
_cell.length_b   1.000
_cell.length_c   1.000
_cell.angle_alpha   90.00
_cell.angle_beta   90.00
_cell.angle_gamma   90.00
#
_symmetry.space_group_name_H-M   'P 1'
#
loop_
_entity.id
_entity.type
_entity.pdbx_description
1 polymer ?
#
loop_
_entity_poly.entity_id
_entity_poly.type
_entity_poly.pdbx_seq_one_letter_code
_entity_poly.pdbx_strand_id
1 'polypeptide(L)'
;MEPMNNPKTLLGQPGLFRTVEVSDPRWERDGLRQVTVKSSALGQRVDMSVFASQGCGPSAPLVILLHGVYGSHWAWALKGGAHLTAQRLVDAGAMPPMVLAMPSDGLWGDGSGYLPHRTQDFERWIVEEVPHAVRHVVEYVDDQSPVFIAGLSMGGMGALRIAGKYPGRFRAASGHSSATRFEQLRDAVEERLASYTALEEDYSVLDALLRNRDHLPPIRFDCGRADWLLEPNRDLHRALEEAAVPHVYEEFEGAHEWSYWEAHLEDTLRFFAKVLRGQ
;
A
#
# COMPACT_ATOMS: atom_id res chain seq x y z
N MET A 1 -29.38 31.33 -9.91
CA MET A 1 -28.35 30.90 -8.93
C MET A 1 -28.92 29.67 -8.27
N GLU A 2 -28.53 28.49 -8.77
CA GLU A 2 -28.86 27.25 -8.06
C GLU A 2 -27.97 27.13 -6.82
N PRO A 3 -28.47 26.61 -5.69
CA PRO A 3 -27.67 26.47 -4.49
C PRO A 3 -26.58 25.44 -4.73
N MET A 4 -25.34 25.82 -4.38
CA MET A 4 -24.21 24.90 -4.36
C MET A 4 -24.58 23.64 -3.58
N ASN A 5 -24.44 22.48 -4.22
CA ASN A 5 -24.59 21.17 -3.59
C ASN A 5 -23.71 21.11 -2.34
N ASN A 6 -24.36 21.14 -1.19
CA ASN A 6 -23.73 20.93 0.10
C ASN A 6 -23.09 19.53 0.10
N PRO A 7 -21.80 19.37 0.42
CA PRO A 7 -21.22 18.05 0.56
C PRO A 7 -22.07 17.26 1.55
N LYS A 8 -22.46 16.04 1.19
CA LYS A 8 -23.26 15.17 2.04
C LYS A 8 -22.48 14.90 3.34
N THR A 9 -22.69 15.74 4.32
CA THR A 9 -22.33 15.44 5.69
C THR A 9 -23.27 14.31 6.12
N LEU A 10 -22.77 13.09 6.10
CA LEU A 10 -23.49 11.92 6.63
C LEU A 10 -23.63 12.05 8.16
N LEU A 11 -24.53 12.93 8.59
CA LEU A 11 -25.04 12.98 9.96
C LEU A 11 -26.04 11.83 10.09
N GLY A 12 -25.60 10.61 10.46
CA GLY A 12 -26.59 9.55 10.65
C GLY A 12 -26.08 8.18 11.11
N GLN A 13 -24.81 7.89 10.95
CA GLN A 13 -24.16 6.76 11.64
C GLN A 13 -22.80 7.24 12.16
N PRO A 14 -22.27 6.73 13.30
CA PRO A 14 -20.90 6.99 13.70
C PRO A 14 -19.97 6.36 12.65
N GLY A 15 -19.75 7.09 11.55
CA GLY A 15 -18.79 6.70 10.52
C GLY A 15 -17.38 6.76 11.10
N LEU A 16 -16.49 5.91 10.57
CA LEU A 16 -15.09 5.92 10.94
C LEU A 16 -14.43 7.30 10.70
N PHE A 17 -14.99 8.10 9.78
CA PHE A 17 -14.51 9.43 9.43
C PHE A 17 -15.52 10.52 9.78
N ARG A 18 -15.02 11.59 10.40
CA ARG A 18 -15.81 12.80 10.62
C ARG A 18 -16.12 13.53 9.30
N THR A 19 -15.15 13.54 8.37
CA THR A 19 -15.29 14.20 7.06
C THR A 19 -14.60 13.36 5.99
N VAL A 20 -15.22 13.35 4.81
CA VAL A 20 -14.68 12.77 3.58
C VAL A 20 -14.89 13.81 2.49
N GLU A 21 -13.82 14.27 1.85
CA GLU A 21 -13.83 15.16 0.70
C GLU A 21 -13.30 14.40 -0.52
N VAL A 22 -13.93 14.62 -1.66
CA VAL A 22 -13.60 13.91 -2.91
C VAL A 22 -13.50 14.93 -4.03
N SER A 23 -12.53 14.74 -4.94
CA SER A 23 -12.41 15.57 -6.12
C SER A 23 -13.67 15.52 -7.00
N ASP A 24 -13.92 16.62 -7.72
CA ASP A 24 -15.01 16.65 -8.69
C ASP A 24 -14.60 15.90 -9.97
N PRO A 25 -15.38 14.88 -10.41
CA PRO A 25 -15.06 14.05 -11.59
C PRO A 25 -14.80 14.86 -12.87
N ARG A 26 -15.35 16.07 -12.99
CA ARG A 26 -15.10 16.96 -14.14
C ARG A 26 -13.65 17.40 -14.25
N TRP A 27 -12.90 17.38 -13.13
CA TRP A 27 -11.52 17.84 -13.03
C TRP A 27 -10.52 16.71 -12.80
N GLU A 28 -10.99 15.48 -12.59
CA GLU A 28 -10.15 14.30 -12.51
C GLU A 28 -9.47 14.05 -13.86
N ARG A 29 -8.21 13.58 -13.82
CA ARG A 29 -7.42 13.24 -15.00
C ARG A 29 -7.01 11.78 -14.95
N ASP A 30 -7.09 11.11 -16.09
CA ASP A 30 -6.73 9.70 -16.24
C ASP A 30 -7.42 8.77 -15.23
N GLY A 31 -8.64 9.14 -14.78
CA GLY A 31 -9.42 8.41 -13.79
C GLY A 31 -8.91 8.50 -12.36
N LEU A 32 -7.92 9.35 -12.10
CA LEU A 32 -7.40 9.58 -10.74
C LEU A 32 -8.35 10.47 -9.95
N ARG A 33 -8.86 9.92 -8.86
CA ARG A 33 -9.67 10.59 -7.85
C ARG A 33 -8.82 10.95 -6.65
N GLN A 34 -8.99 12.17 -6.12
CA GLN A 34 -8.33 12.61 -4.90
C GLN A 34 -9.33 12.57 -3.74
N VAL A 35 -8.90 12.03 -2.62
CA VAL A 35 -9.74 11.83 -1.44
C VAL A 35 -9.00 12.34 -0.21
N THR A 36 -9.65 13.19 0.59
CA THR A 36 -9.16 13.64 1.89
C THR A 36 -10.12 13.19 2.98
N VAL A 37 -9.63 12.51 3.99
CA VAL A 37 -10.43 12.09 5.15
C VAL A 37 -9.88 12.65 6.45
N LYS A 38 -10.73 12.85 7.45
CA LYS A 38 -10.29 13.09 8.84
C LYS A 38 -10.08 11.75 9.51
N SER A 39 -8.85 11.26 9.47
CA SER A 39 -8.46 9.99 10.10
C SER A 39 -8.55 10.05 11.61
N SER A 40 -9.17 9.05 12.22
CA SER A 40 -9.20 8.88 13.68
C SER A 40 -7.91 8.23 14.19
N ALA A 41 -7.29 7.37 13.38
CA ALA A 41 -6.01 6.74 13.69
C ALA A 41 -4.87 7.76 13.77
N LEU A 42 -4.88 8.75 12.86
CA LEU A 42 -3.85 9.78 12.80
C LEU A 42 -4.23 11.08 13.54
N GLY A 43 -5.49 11.25 13.94
CA GLY A 43 -5.95 12.48 14.58
C GLY A 43 -5.93 13.72 13.67
N GLN A 44 -5.65 13.57 12.37
CA GLN A 44 -5.49 14.65 11.39
C GLN A 44 -6.18 14.33 10.06
N ARG A 45 -6.22 15.30 9.14
CA ARG A 45 -6.61 15.05 7.76
C ARG A 45 -5.47 14.36 7.03
N VAL A 46 -5.81 13.42 6.17
CA VAL A 46 -4.87 12.64 5.37
C VAL A 46 -5.46 12.40 3.99
N ASP A 47 -4.59 12.35 2.99
CA ASP A 47 -4.95 12.25 1.60
C ASP A 47 -4.64 10.85 1.04
N MET A 48 -5.41 10.45 0.03
CA MET A 48 -5.12 9.31 -0.83
C MET A 48 -5.55 9.60 -2.26
N SER A 49 -4.83 9.04 -3.24
CA SER A 49 -5.27 8.95 -4.62
C SER A 49 -5.94 7.59 -4.85
N VAL A 50 -7.04 7.57 -5.55
CA VAL A 50 -7.79 6.35 -5.87
C VAL A 50 -8.00 6.28 -7.38
N PHE A 51 -7.83 5.09 -7.95
CA PHE A 51 -8.07 4.81 -9.35
C PHE A 51 -8.91 3.53 -9.48
N ALA A 52 -9.99 3.57 -10.23
CA ALA A 52 -10.76 2.39 -10.62
C ALA A 52 -10.53 2.14 -12.10
N SER A 53 -9.93 0.99 -12.45
CA SER A 53 -9.75 0.65 -13.85
C SER A 53 -11.09 0.45 -14.55
N GLN A 54 -11.13 0.68 -15.85
CA GLN A 54 -12.33 0.46 -16.64
C GLN A 54 -12.78 -1.00 -16.56
N GLY A 55 -14.07 -1.23 -16.47
CA GLY A 55 -14.65 -2.56 -16.38
C GLY A 55 -14.75 -3.12 -14.95
N CYS A 56 -14.43 -2.34 -13.91
CA CYS A 56 -14.71 -2.73 -12.53
C CYS A 56 -16.23 -3.01 -12.36
N GLY A 57 -16.53 -4.13 -11.71
CA GLY A 57 -17.86 -4.54 -11.29
C GLY A 57 -17.94 -4.65 -9.76
N PRO A 58 -19.08 -5.15 -9.23
CA PRO A 58 -19.26 -5.35 -7.80
C PRO A 58 -18.13 -6.22 -7.20
N SER A 59 -17.74 -5.91 -5.97
CA SER A 59 -16.66 -6.58 -5.24
C SER A 59 -15.32 -6.60 -5.98
N ALA A 60 -15.03 -5.53 -6.74
CA ALA A 60 -13.75 -5.39 -7.44
C ALA A 60 -12.57 -5.49 -6.45
N PRO A 61 -11.47 -6.16 -6.83
CA PRO A 61 -10.27 -6.23 -6.00
C PRO A 61 -9.72 -4.84 -5.70
N LEU A 62 -9.30 -4.63 -4.45
CA LEU A 62 -8.63 -3.42 -3.98
C LEU A 62 -7.14 -3.69 -3.78
N VAL A 63 -6.28 -2.91 -4.41
CA VAL A 63 -4.83 -2.93 -4.22
C VAL A 63 -4.40 -1.65 -3.51
N ILE A 64 -3.80 -1.77 -2.34
CA ILE A 64 -3.21 -0.66 -1.59
C ILE A 64 -1.73 -0.58 -1.94
N LEU A 65 -1.28 0.58 -2.44
CA LEU A 65 0.11 0.85 -2.84
C LEU A 65 0.75 1.85 -1.89
N LEU A 66 1.71 1.39 -1.10
CA LEU A 66 2.44 2.18 -0.10
C LEU A 66 3.70 2.81 -0.72
N HIS A 67 3.87 4.11 -0.54
CA HIS A 67 5.06 4.84 -1.03
C HIS A 67 6.26 4.69 -0.10
N GLY A 68 7.45 5.06 -0.56
CA GLY A 68 8.68 5.14 0.22
C GLY A 68 8.81 6.47 0.98
N VAL A 69 9.93 6.66 1.69
CA VAL A 69 10.29 7.96 2.32
C VAL A 69 10.20 9.10 1.32
N TYR A 70 9.95 10.32 1.80
CA TYR A 70 9.73 11.56 1.03
C TYR A 70 8.54 11.52 0.08
N GLY A 71 7.79 10.40 0.02
CA GLY A 71 6.63 10.24 -0.84
C GLY A 71 5.34 10.78 -0.22
N SER A 72 4.26 10.65 -0.96
CA SER A 72 2.89 10.89 -0.51
C SER A 72 1.93 10.14 -1.44
N HIS A 73 0.62 10.30 -1.23
CA HIS A 73 -0.46 9.66 -1.98
C HIS A 73 -0.33 9.74 -3.51
N TRP A 74 0.31 10.79 -4.03
CA TRP A 74 0.47 11.01 -5.47
C TRP A 74 1.64 10.24 -6.10
N ALA A 75 2.58 9.73 -5.28
CA ALA A 75 3.87 9.26 -5.76
C ALA A 75 3.74 8.07 -6.73
N TRP A 76 2.97 7.05 -6.39
CA TRP A 76 2.75 5.90 -7.28
C TRP A 76 2.07 6.29 -8.60
N ALA A 77 1.12 7.24 -8.56
CA ALA A 77 0.42 7.68 -9.75
C ALA A 77 1.28 8.60 -10.64
N LEU A 78 1.92 9.62 -10.03
CA LEU A 78 2.53 10.74 -10.79
C LEU A 78 4.05 10.62 -10.96
N LYS A 79 4.70 9.64 -10.32
CA LYS A 79 6.09 9.26 -10.59
C LYS A 79 6.21 7.90 -11.24
N GLY A 80 5.38 6.93 -10.83
CA GLY A 80 5.42 5.55 -11.32
C GLY A 80 4.30 5.17 -12.28
N GLY A 81 3.38 6.06 -12.63
CA GLY A 81 2.32 5.78 -13.61
C GLY A 81 1.42 4.58 -13.27
N ALA A 82 1.28 4.23 -11.98
CA ALA A 82 0.65 2.99 -11.52
C ALA A 82 -0.76 2.76 -12.11
N HIS A 83 -1.56 3.82 -12.19
CA HIS A 83 -2.91 3.78 -12.75
C HIS A 83 -2.90 3.46 -14.26
N LEU A 84 -1.93 3.99 -15.01
CA LEU A 84 -1.77 3.73 -16.44
C LEU A 84 -1.30 2.29 -16.68
N THR A 85 -0.36 1.79 -15.87
CA THR A 85 0.09 0.40 -15.91
C THR A 85 -1.06 -0.56 -15.61
N ALA A 86 -1.87 -0.28 -14.59
CA ALA A 86 -3.04 -1.09 -14.26
C ALA A 86 -4.05 -1.10 -15.42
N GLN A 87 -4.40 0.05 -15.99
CA GLN A 87 -5.34 0.11 -17.12
C GLN A 87 -4.80 -0.65 -18.33
N ARG A 88 -3.53 -0.47 -18.68
CA ARG A 88 -2.89 -1.19 -19.80
C ARG A 88 -2.95 -2.70 -19.62
N LEU A 89 -2.75 -3.21 -18.41
CA LEU A 89 -2.85 -4.65 -18.11
C LEU A 89 -4.29 -5.17 -18.22
N VAL A 90 -5.27 -4.38 -17.80
CA VAL A 90 -6.70 -4.71 -17.98
C VAL A 90 -7.06 -4.75 -19.46
N ASP A 91 -6.68 -3.74 -20.22
CA ASP A 91 -6.94 -3.65 -21.67
C ASP A 91 -6.31 -4.81 -22.45
N ALA A 92 -5.14 -5.28 -22.00
CA ALA A 92 -4.46 -6.44 -22.55
C ALA A 92 -5.05 -7.79 -22.08
N GLY A 93 -6.07 -7.81 -21.22
CA GLY A 93 -6.61 -9.03 -20.62
C GLY A 93 -5.64 -9.77 -19.69
N ALA A 94 -4.55 -9.12 -19.29
CA ALA A 94 -3.51 -9.71 -18.46
C ALA A 94 -3.91 -9.80 -16.98
N MET A 95 -4.80 -8.92 -16.54
CA MET A 95 -5.38 -8.91 -15.19
C MET A 95 -6.87 -8.53 -15.24
N PRO A 96 -7.66 -8.92 -14.23
CA PRO A 96 -9.02 -8.42 -14.10
C PRO A 96 -9.01 -6.93 -13.69
N PRO A 97 -10.10 -6.20 -13.95
CA PRO A 97 -10.27 -4.85 -13.43
C PRO A 97 -10.09 -4.78 -11.91
N MET A 98 -9.40 -3.75 -11.42
CA MET A 98 -9.07 -3.55 -10.00
C MET A 98 -9.16 -2.07 -9.63
N VAL A 99 -9.30 -1.82 -8.35
CA VAL A 99 -9.19 -0.49 -7.75
C VAL A 99 -7.82 -0.36 -7.09
N LEU A 100 -7.10 0.72 -7.39
CA LEU A 100 -5.85 1.08 -6.70
C LEU A 100 -6.14 2.17 -5.68
N ALA A 101 -5.67 2.01 -4.45
CA ALA A 101 -5.63 3.04 -3.43
C ALA A 101 -4.17 3.35 -3.10
N MET A 102 -3.79 4.59 -3.22
CA MET A 102 -2.46 5.10 -2.96
C MET A 102 -2.53 6.11 -1.81
N PRO A 103 -2.50 5.65 -0.55
CA PRO A 103 -2.59 6.53 0.61
C PRO A 103 -1.28 7.28 0.85
N SER A 104 -1.38 8.50 1.41
CA SER A 104 -0.29 9.10 2.17
C SER A 104 -0.01 8.27 3.42
N ASP A 105 1.23 8.25 3.85
CA ASP A 105 1.63 7.65 5.13
C ASP A 105 1.31 8.55 6.35
N GLY A 106 0.65 9.70 6.13
CA GLY A 106 0.31 10.67 7.16
C GLY A 106 1.27 11.85 7.23
N LEU A 107 2.34 11.88 6.41
CA LEU A 107 3.34 12.96 6.31
C LEU A 107 4.00 13.27 7.67
N TRP A 108 4.35 12.23 8.41
CA TRP A 108 5.12 12.37 9.64
C TRP A 108 6.62 12.32 9.31
N GLY A 109 7.32 13.42 9.52
CA GLY A 109 8.73 13.53 9.17
C GLY A 109 9.01 13.19 7.71
N ASP A 110 10.13 12.55 7.44
CA ASP A 110 10.49 12.02 6.12
C ASP A 110 9.73 10.74 5.76
N GLY A 111 9.17 10.05 6.77
CA GLY A 111 8.35 8.87 6.59
C GLY A 111 7.97 8.22 7.91
N SER A 112 6.71 7.85 8.08
CA SER A 112 6.15 7.27 9.30
C SER A 112 6.59 5.82 9.58
N GLY A 113 7.22 5.14 8.61
CA GLY A 113 7.52 3.71 8.66
C GLY A 113 6.26 2.83 8.54
N TYR A 114 5.08 3.41 8.39
CA TYR A 114 3.79 2.71 8.52
C TYR A 114 3.68 1.93 9.84
N LEU A 115 4.36 2.41 10.89
CA LEU A 115 4.42 1.79 12.21
C LEU A 115 3.33 2.39 13.13
N PRO A 116 2.83 1.63 14.10
CA PRO A 116 2.01 2.21 15.15
C PRO A 116 2.88 3.07 16.07
N HIS A 117 2.58 4.37 16.16
CA HIS A 117 3.20 5.28 17.09
C HIS A 117 2.31 5.49 18.32
N ARG A 118 2.87 6.06 19.37
CA ARG A 118 2.16 6.25 20.65
C ARG A 118 0.86 7.06 20.53
N THR A 119 0.85 8.08 19.69
CA THR A 119 -0.27 9.04 19.53
C THR A 119 -0.91 9.02 18.15
N GLN A 120 -0.28 8.38 17.19
CA GLN A 120 -0.75 8.26 15.82
C GLN A 120 -0.50 6.82 15.36
N ASP A 121 -1.54 6.17 14.88
CA ASP A 121 -1.45 4.78 14.44
C ASP A 121 -1.47 4.71 12.91
N PHE A 122 -0.27 4.83 12.30
CA PHE A 122 -0.10 4.80 10.85
C PHE A 122 -0.40 3.41 10.26
N GLU A 123 -0.26 2.37 11.06
CA GLU A 123 -0.61 1.01 10.65
C GLU A 123 -2.12 0.82 10.60
N ARG A 124 -2.85 1.26 11.64
CA ARG A 124 -4.31 1.21 11.67
C ARG A 124 -4.93 2.03 10.55
N TRP A 125 -4.33 3.17 10.18
CA TRP A 125 -4.73 3.96 9.02
C TRP A 125 -4.76 3.08 7.76
N ILE A 126 -3.70 2.31 7.50
CA ILE A 126 -3.60 1.46 6.32
C ILE A 126 -4.54 0.24 6.40
N VAL A 127 -4.59 -0.45 7.55
CA VAL A 127 -5.29 -1.73 7.70
C VAL A 127 -6.82 -1.57 7.77
N GLU A 128 -7.29 -0.52 8.42
CA GLU A 128 -8.71 -0.34 8.70
C GLU A 128 -9.31 0.83 7.92
N GLU A 129 -8.67 1.99 8.00
CA GLU A 129 -9.30 3.23 7.51
C GLU A 129 -9.21 3.37 5.99
N VAL A 130 -8.10 3.00 5.35
CA VAL A 130 -7.96 3.09 3.88
C VAL A 130 -9.01 2.23 3.16
N PRO A 131 -9.19 0.91 3.47
CA PRO A 131 -10.24 0.12 2.83
C PRO A 131 -11.63 0.67 3.08
N HIS A 132 -11.90 1.18 4.28
CA HIS A 132 -13.19 1.78 4.60
C HIS A 132 -13.44 3.07 3.80
N ALA A 133 -12.44 3.92 3.65
CA ALA A 133 -12.54 5.14 2.86
C ALA A 133 -12.80 4.83 1.37
N VAL A 134 -12.10 3.82 0.82
CA VAL A 134 -12.31 3.40 -0.57
C VAL A 134 -13.73 2.90 -0.78
N ARG A 135 -14.26 2.04 0.10
CA ARG A 135 -15.67 1.59 0.02
C ARG A 135 -16.67 2.73 0.05
N HIS A 136 -16.34 3.81 0.73
CA HIS A 136 -17.21 4.98 0.80
C HIS A 136 -17.23 5.80 -0.49
N VAL A 137 -16.12 5.84 -1.23
CA VAL A 137 -15.97 6.73 -2.40
C VAL A 137 -15.97 6.01 -3.75
N VAL A 138 -15.90 4.67 -3.75
CA VAL A 138 -15.88 3.81 -4.95
C VAL A 138 -16.97 2.75 -4.83
N GLU A 139 -17.99 2.84 -5.65
CA GLU A 139 -19.16 1.94 -5.64
C GLU A 139 -18.82 0.47 -5.96
N TYR A 140 -17.66 0.20 -6.58
CA TYR A 140 -17.23 -1.14 -6.96
C TYR A 140 -16.56 -1.92 -5.84
N VAL A 141 -16.23 -1.28 -4.71
CA VAL A 141 -15.54 -1.89 -3.57
C VAL A 141 -16.50 -2.04 -2.40
N ASP A 142 -16.60 -3.25 -1.88
CA ASP A 142 -17.47 -3.61 -0.75
C ASP A 142 -16.74 -4.52 0.26
N ASP A 143 -17.47 -5.09 1.22
CA ASP A 143 -16.91 -5.97 2.24
C ASP A 143 -16.46 -7.35 1.71
N GLN A 144 -16.86 -7.72 0.49
CA GLN A 144 -16.45 -8.96 -0.18
C GLN A 144 -15.22 -8.73 -1.09
N SER A 145 -14.87 -7.49 -1.37
CA SER A 145 -13.72 -7.15 -2.20
C SER A 145 -12.42 -7.73 -1.62
N PRO A 146 -11.69 -8.55 -2.38
CA PRO A 146 -10.38 -9.02 -1.95
C PRO A 146 -9.40 -7.85 -1.89
N VAL A 147 -8.66 -7.73 -0.79
CA VAL A 147 -7.69 -6.66 -0.57
C VAL A 147 -6.27 -7.19 -0.74
N PHE A 148 -5.46 -6.46 -1.49
CA PHE A 148 -4.04 -6.71 -1.70
C PHE A 148 -3.23 -5.52 -1.19
N ILE A 149 -1.97 -5.74 -0.83
CA ILE A 149 -1.09 -4.68 -0.38
C ILE A 149 0.27 -4.80 -1.05
N ALA A 150 0.81 -3.70 -1.53
CA ALA A 150 2.16 -3.64 -2.04
C ALA A 150 2.80 -2.29 -1.67
N GLY A 151 4.12 -2.21 -1.81
CA GLY A 151 4.83 -0.97 -1.57
C GLY A 151 6.29 -1.04 -1.99
N LEU A 152 6.94 0.13 -2.00
CA LEU A 152 8.35 0.27 -2.32
C LEU A 152 9.13 0.81 -1.12
N SER A 153 10.39 0.38 -0.95
CA SER A 153 11.29 0.90 0.09
C SER A 153 10.68 0.81 1.50
N MET A 154 10.48 1.92 2.19
CA MET A 154 9.71 2.00 3.44
C MET A 154 8.28 1.42 3.29
N GLY A 155 7.62 1.68 2.16
CA GLY A 155 6.30 1.11 1.87
C GLY A 155 6.33 -0.39 1.64
N GLY A 156 7.45 -0.93 1.10
CA GLY A 156 7.68 -2.36 1.00
C GLY A 156 7.79 -3.03 2.38
N MET A 157 8.54 -2.40 3.30
CA MET A 157 8.57 -2.82 4.71
C MET A 157 7.15 -2.81 5.31
N GLY A 158 6.42 -1.72 5.13
CA GLY A 158 5.04 -1.59 5.60
C GLY A 158 4.14 -2.69 5.07
N ALA A 159 4.16 -2.93 3.75
CA ALA A 159 3.29 -3.90 3.10
C ALA A 159 3.55 -5.34 3.57
N LEU A 160 4.81 -5.77 3.59
CA LEU A 160 5.19 -7.12 4.00
C LEU A 160 4.94 -7.35 5.51
N ARG A 161 5.32 -6.38 6.35
CA ARG A 161 5.13 -6.46 7.79
C ARG A 161 3.65 -6.48 8.17
N ILE A 162 2.85 -5.59 7.60
CA ILE A 162 1.40 -5.52 7.84
C ILE A 162 0.72 -6.82 7.40
N ALA A 163 1.06 -7.37 6.24
CA ALA A 163 0.51 -8.65 5.79
C ALA A 163 0.87 -9.81 6.72
N GLY A 164 2.10 -9.82 7.26
CA GLY A 164 2.53 -10.80 8.25
C GLY A 164 1.82 -10.65 9.60
N LYS A 165 1.57 -9.42 10.03
CA LYS A 165 0.94 -9.12 11.32
C LYS A 165 -0.58 -9.38 11.32
N TYR A 166 -1.25 -9.19 10.18
CA TYR A 166 -2.71 -9.31 10.03
C TYR A 166 -3.10 -10.41 9.04
N PRO A 167 -2.85 -11.69 9.36
CA PRO A 167 -3.20 -12.80 8.48
C PRO A 167 -4.71 -12.82 8.21
N GLY A 168 -5.09 -13.07 6.97
CA GLY A 168 -6.49 -13.07 6.53
C GLY A 168 -7.07 -11.69 6.16
N ARG A 169 -6.36 -10.59 6.42
CA ARG A 169 -6.77 -9.25 5.95
C ARG A 169 -6.44 -9.01 4.48
N PHE A 170 -5.39 -9.64 3.98
CA PHE A 170 -4.91 -9.45 2.62
C PHE A 170 -4.86 -10.78 1.87
N ARG A 171 -5.20 -10.75 0.59
CA ARG A 171 -5.14 -11.92 -0.31
C ARG A 171 -3.74 -12.22 -0.79
N ALA A 172 -2.89 -11.23 -0.89
CA ALA A 172 -1.45 -11.34 -1.12
C ALA A 172 -0.75 -10.02 -0.78
N ALA A 173 0.58 -10.09 -0.61
CA ALA A 173 1.43 -8.93 -0.40
C ALA A 173 2.64 -8.92 -1.32
N SER A 174 3.12 -7.73 -1.71
CA SER A 174 4.33 -7.57 -2.51
C SER A 174 5.17 -6.39 -2.04
N GLY A 175 6.49 -6.54 -2.05
CA GLY A 175 7.44 -5.49 -1.72
C GLY A 175 8.48 -5.28 -2.81
N HIS A 176 8.79 -4.02 -3.13
CA HIS A 176 9.84 -3.64 -4.08
C HIS A 176 10.96 -2.94 -3.34
N SER A 177 12.22 -3.39 -3.50
CA SER A 177 13.37 -2.76 -2.85
C SER A 177 13.10 -2.44 -1.38
N SER A 178 12.56 -3.41 -0.64
CA SER A 178 12.00 -3.19 0.69
C SER A 178 13.08 -2.94 1.73
N ALA A 179 12.90 -1.95 2.60
CA ALA A 179 13.54 -2.02 3.91
C ALA A 179 12.99 -3.27 4.63
N THR A 180 13.85 -4.05 5.26
CA THR A 180 13.46 -5.30 5.94
C THR A 180 13.52 -5.16 7.46
N ARG A 181 14.19 -4.11 7.93
CA ARG A 181 14.32 -3.73 9.33
C ARG A 181 14.19 -2.22 9.50
N PHE A 182 13.65 -1.81 10.60
CA PHE A 182 13.45 -0.40 10.94
C PHE A 182 14.76 0.42 10.94
N GLU A 183 15.86 -0.17 11.40
CA GLU A 183 17.15 0.52 11.50
C GLU A 183 17.68 0.99 10.14
N GLN A 184 17.25 0.38 9.05
CA GLN A 184 17.63 0.77 7.69
C GLN A 184 17.01 2.12 7.26
N LEU A 185 15.97 2.58 7.94
CA LEU A 185 15.41 3.91 7.71
C LEU A 185 16.36 5.03 8.15
N ARG A 186 17.26 4.77 9.11
CA ARG A 186 18.22 5.75 9.66
C ARG A 186 19.02 6.49 8.59
N ASP A 187 19.38 5.78 7.52
CA ASP A 187 20.22 6.33 6.46
C ASP A 187 19.38 7.10 5.39
N ALA A 188 18.06 7.11 5.56
CA ALA A 188 17.10 7.71 4.63
C ALA A 188 16.21 8.79 5.28
N VAL A 189 16.24 8.98 6.60
CA VAL A 189 15.39 9.97 7.29
C VAL A 189 16.22 10.89 8.18
N GLU A 190 15.79 12.13 8.31
CA GLU A 190 16.44 13.11 9.20
C GLU A 190 16.07 12.88 10.67
N GLU A 191 14.90 12.30 10.93
CA GLU A 191 14.43 12.02 12.28
C GLU A 191 15.32 10.97 12.95
N ARG A 192 15.65 11.21 14.24
CA ARG A 192 16.31 10.19 15.04
C ARG A 192 15.38 9.00 15.23
N LEU A 193 15.86 7.77 15.10
CA LEU A 193 15.05 6.57 15.29
C LEU A 193 14.31 6.55 16.64
N ALA A 194 14.87 7.16 17.69
CA ALA A 194 14.23 7.32 18.99
C ALA A 194 12.97 8.21 18.97
N SER A 195 12.72 8.97 17.89
CA SER A 195 11.50 9.76 17.70
C SER A 195 10.32 8.88 17.26
N TYR A 196 10.60 7.73 16.65
CA TYR A 196 9.61 6.71 16.37
C TYR A 196 9.24 6.00 17.66
N THR A 197 7.99 6.00 18.04
CA THR A 197 7.52 5.40 19.29
C THR A 197 6.84 4.05 19.06
N ALA A 198 7.22 3.37 17.99
CA ALA A 198 6.72 2.06 17.63
C ALA A 198 7.13 0.98 18.64
N LEU A 199 6.43 -0.14 18.63
CA LEU A 199 6.78 -1.29 19.45
C LEU A 199 7.98 -2.03 18.84
N GLU A 200 8.89 -2.53 19.66
CA GLU A 200 10.10 -3.24 19.23
C GLU A 200 9.77 -4.43 18.30
N GLU A 201 8.69 -5.12 18.58
CA GLU A 201 8.18 -6.24 17.82
C GLU A 201 7.72 -5.89 16.38
N ASP A 202 7.57 -4.60 16.09
CA ASP A 202 7.15 -4.10 14.78
C ASP A 202 8.33 -3.66 13.90
N TYR A 203 9.57 -3.81 14.37
CA TYR A 203 10.75 -3.31 13.67
C TYR A 203 11.30 -4.25 12.58
N SER A 204 10.79 -5.47 12.48
CA SER A 204 11.31 -6.49 11.57
C SER A 204 10.21 -7.09 10.70
N VAL A 205 10.43 -7.10 9.38
CA VAL A 205 9.57 -7.82 8.41
C VAL A 205 9.62 -9.33 8.69
N LEU A 206 10.82 -9.88 8.90
CA LEU A 206 11.01 -11.30 9.17
C LEU A 206 10.21 -11.75 10.40
N ASP A 207 10.33 -11.02 11.51
CA ASP A 207 9.65 -11.39 12.76
C ASP A 207 8.13 -11.34 12.62
N ALA A 208 7.62 -10.34 11.90
CA ALA A 208 6.20 -10.23 11.60
C ALA A 208 5.68 -11.41 10.74
N LEU A 209 6.46 -11.82 9.74
CA LEU A 209 6.11 -12.97 8.89
C LEU A 209 6.20 -14.29 9.67
N LEU A 210 7.26 -14.52 10.42
CA LEU A 210 7.47 -15.77 11.16
C LEU A 210 6.43 -15.98 12.27
N ARG A 211 5.93 -14.91 12.90
CA ARG A 211 4.91 -14.98 13.96
C ARG A 211 3.63 -15.67 13.49
N ASN A 212 3.25 -15.50 12.23
CA ASN A 212 2.02 -16.03 11.67
C ASN A 212 2.27 -16.91 10.44
N ARG A 213 3.45 -17.55 10.34
CA ARG A 213 3.92 -18.29 9.17
C ARG A 213 2.93 -19.29 8.58
N ASP A 214 2.12 -19.92 9.42
CA ASP A 214 1.15 -20.94 9.00
C ASP A 214 -0.13 -20.36 8.39
N HIS A 215 -0.30 -19.02 8.43
CA HIS A 215 -1.50 -18.31 7.99
C HIS A 215 -1.20 -17.14 7.05
N LEU A 216 0.03 -17.04 6.56
CA LEU A 216 0.43 -15.96 5.66
C LEU A 216 -0.33 -16.01 4.34
N PRO A 217 -0.70 -14.87 3.77
CA PRO A 217 -1.09 -14.81 2.38
C PRO A 217 0.13 -15.10 1.48
N PRO A 218 -0.06 -15.40 0.19
CA PRO A 218 1.03 -15.42 -0.78
C PRO A 218 1.87 -14.14 -0.73
N ILE A 219 3.19 -14.29 -0.65
CA ILE A 219 4.17 -13.22 -0.51
C ILE A 219 5.06 -13.18 -1.75
N ARG A 220 5.28 -11.99 -2.29
CA ARG A 220 6.28 -11.69 -3.31
C ARG A 220 7.12 -10.50 -2.89
N PHE A 221 8.42 -10.50 -3.21
CA PHE A 221 9.23 -9.29 -3.15
C PHE A 221 10.37 -9.36 -4.15
N ASP A 222 10.87 -8.20 -4.54
CA ASP A 222 11.97 -8.06 -5.48
C ASP A 222 12.90 -6.92 -5.08
N CYS A 223 14.12 -6.93 -5.63
CA CYS A 223 15.09 -5.87 -5.43
C CYS A 223 15.98 -5.68 -6.66
N GLY A 224 16.35 -4.45 -6.94
CA GLY A 224 17.30 -4.11 -7.99
C GLY A 224 18.71 -4.57 -7.64
N ARG A 225 19.47 -5.11 -8.62
CA ARG A 225 20.82 -5.61 -8.41
C ARG A 225 21.84 -4.54 -8.05
N ALA A 226 21.55 -3.27 -8.34
CA ALA A 226 22.35 -2.11 -7.95
C ALA A 226 21.74 -1.34 -6.77
N ASP A 227 20.72 -1.89 -6.11
CA ASP A 227 20.05 -1.27 -4.97
C ASP A 227 20.83 -1.47 -3.67
N TRP A 228 20.92 -0.44 -2.84
CA TRP A 228 21.61 -0.52 -1.55
C TRP A 228 20.88 -1.41 -0.52
N LEU A 229 19.61 -1.73 -0.77
CA LEU A 229 18.81 -2.70 0.01
C LEU A 229 18.88 -4.13 -0.54
N LEU A 230 19.72 -4.42 -1.56
CA LEU A 230 19.82 -5.75 -2.14
C LEU A 230 20.19 -6.81 -1.10
N GLU A 231 21.27 -6.61 -0.34
CA GLU A 231 21.69 -7.59 0.66
C GLU A 231 20.66 -7.80 1.78
N PRO A 232 20.02 -6.74 2.35
CA PRO A 232 18.89 -6.92 3.25
C PRO A 232 17.75 -7.78 2.68
N ASN A 233 17.40 -7.62 1.39
CA ASN A 233 16.34 -8.44 0.76
C ASN A 233 16.81 -9.89 0.53
N ARG A 234 18.08 -10.12 0.17
CA ARG A 234 18.69 -11.47 0.11
C ARG A 234 18.69 -12.15 1.47
N ASP A 235 19.02 -11.39 2.55
CA ASP A 235 18.98 -11.93 3.92
C ASP A 235 17.56 -12.33 4.33
N LEU A 236 16.56 -11.52 4.00
CA LEU A 236 15.16 -11.86 4.23
C LEU A 236 14.77 -13.13 3.45
N HIS A 237 15.14 -13.22 2.17
CA HIS A 237 14.88 -14.39 1.34
C HIS A 237 15.49 -15.66 1.96
N ARG A 238 16.77 -15.65 2.31
CA ARG A 238 17.45 -16.79 2.93
C ARG A 238 16.77 -17.22 4.24
N ALA A 239 16.43 -16.26 5.10
CA ALA A 239 15.78 -16.54 6.37
C ALA A 239 14.37 -17.15 6.18
N LEU A 240 13.62 -16.71 5.17
CA LEU A 240 12.31 -17.27 4.85
C LEU A 240 12.44 -18.68 4.25
N GLU A 241 13.47 -18.97 3.42
CA GLU A 241 13.77 -20.31 2.94
C GLU A 241 14.12 -21.26 4.09
N GLU A 242 15.02 -20.84 5.00
CA GLU A 242 15.40 -21.60 6.20
C GLU A 242 14.20 -21.91 7.10
N ALA A 243 13.25 -20.97 7.18
CA ALA A 243 12.00 -21.14 7.93
C ALA A 243 10.91 -21.92 7.16
N ALA A 244 11.18 -22.36 5.93
CA ALA A 244 10.24 -23.01 5.03
C ALA A 244 8.94 -22.18 4.78
N VAL A 245 9.06 -20.86 4.72
CA VAL A 245 7.95 -19.95 4.38
C VAL A 245 7.86 -19.80 2.86
N PRO A 246 6.76 -20.22 2.22
CA PRO A 246 6.59 -20.08 0.77
C PRO A 246 6.53 -18.60 0.37
N HIS A 247 7.36 -18.21 -0.58
CA HIS A 247 7.38 -16.85 -1.13
C HIS A 247 8.01 -16.83 -2.53
N VAL A 248 7.84 -15.74 -3.25
CA VAL A 248 8.50 -15.45 -4.51
C VAL A 248 9.51 -14.33 -4.27
N TYR A 249 10.79 -14.58 -4.59
CA TYR A 249 11.83 -13.56 -4.59
C TYR A 249 12.48 -13.46 -5.96
N GLU A 250 12.66 -12.24 -6.43
CA GLU A 250 13.23 -11.96 -7.76
C GLU A 250 14.21 -10.80 -7.68
N GLU A 251 15.25 -10.85 -8.53
CA GLU A 251 16.24 -9.76 -8.67
C GLU A 251 16.32 -9.33 -10.12
N PHE A 252 16.19 -8.04 -10.36
CA PHE A 252 16.26 -7.47 -11.69
C PHE A 252 17.37 -6.40 -11.80
N GLU A 253 17.71 -6.02 -13.03
CA GLU A 253 18.61 -4.89 -13.24
C GLU A 253 17.93 -3.59 -12.80
N GLY A 254 18.70 -2.73 -12.10
CA GLY A 254 18.22 -1.43 -11.62
C GLY A 254 18.71 -1.13 -10.22
N ALA A 255 18.44 0.09 -9.76
CA ALA A 255 18.85 0.63 -8.47
C ALA A 255 17.63 1.04 -7.64
N HIS A 256 17.85 1.78 -6.54
CA HIS A 256 16.78 2.30 -5.67
C HIS A 256 16.14 3.55 -6.29
N GLU A 257 15.35 3.36 -7.36
CA GLU A 257 14.85 4.46 -8.20
C GLU A 257 13.49 4.18 -8.82
N TRP A 258 12.80 5.24 -9.22
CA TRP A 258 11.45 5.16 -9.77
C TRP A 258 11.38 4.38 -11.07
N SER A 259 12.39 4.44 -11.94
CA SER A 259 12.45 3.66 -13.17
C SER A 259 12.37 2.15 -12.91
N TYR A 260 12.98 1.67 -11.81
CA TYR A 260 12.88 0.28 -11.37
C TYR A 260 11.45 -0.05 -10.88
N TRP A 261 10.90 0.76 -9.99
CA TRP A 261 9.57 0.51 -9.42
C TRP A 261 8.44 0.63 -10.44
N GLU A 262 8.52 1.56 -11.37
CA GLU A 262 7.60 1.70 -12.50
C GLU A 262 7.59 0.41 -13.35
N ALA A 263 8.77 -0.09 -13.72
CA ALA A 263 8.90 -1.28 -14.54
C ALA A 263 8.34 -2.54 -13.85
N HIS A 264 8.65 -2.73 -12.55
CA HIS A 264 8.33 -3.96 -11.82
C HIS A 264 6.99 -3.94 -11.08
N LEU A 265 6.25 -2.82 -11.07
CA LEU A 265 4.86 -2.81 -10.61
C LEU A 265 3.99 -3.79 -11.44
N GLU A 266 4.27 -3.94 -12.73
CA GLU A 266 3.57 -4.90 -13.58
C GLU A 266 3.68 -6.32 -13.03
N ASP A 267 4.87 -6.75 -12.57
CA ASP A 267 5.11 -8.08 -12.01
C ASP A 267 4.26 -8.32 -10.76
N THR A 268 4.16 -7.31 -9.88
CA THR A 268 3.27 -7.34 -8.71
C THR A 268 1.79 -7.46 -9.10
N LEU A 269 1.32 -6.65 -10.05
CA LEU A 269 -0.08 -6.71 -10.47
C LEU A 269 -0.44 -8.04 -11.15
N ARG A 270 0.47 -8.60 -11.93
CA ARG A 270 0.34 -9.95 -12.52
C ARG A 270 0.35 -11.04 -11.45
N PHE A 271 1.19 -10.92 -10.43
CA PHE A 271 1.18 -11.82 -9.28
C PHE A 271 -0.18 -11.80 -8.56
N PHE A 272 -0.74 -10.63 -8.28
CA PHE A 272 -2.06 -10.52 -7.66
C PHE A 272 -3.17 -11.10 -8.56
N ALA A 273 -3.08 -10.90 -9.87
CA ALA A 273 -4.01 -11.51 -10.80
C ALA A 273 -3.95 -13.04 -10.81
N LYS A 274 -2.76 -13.65 -10.68
CA LYS A 274 -2.60 -15.11 -10.53
C LYS A 274 -3.25 -15.60 -9.24
N VAL A 275 -3.01 -14.94 -8.11
CA VAL A 275 -3.63 -15.28 -6.82
C VAL A 275 -5.15 -15.22 -6.89
N LEU A 276 -5.73 -14.23 -7.59
CA LEU A 276 -7.19 -14.16 -7.80
C LEU A 276 -7.74 -15.35 -8.59
N ARG A 277 -6.98 -15.87 -9.52
CA ARG A 277 -7.34 -17.05 -10.34
C ARG A 277 -7.12 -18.40 -9.62
N GLY A 278 -6.56 -18.35 -8.42
CA GLY A 278 -6.20 -19.56 -7.67
C GLY A 278 -4.98 -20.31 -8.23
N GLN A 279 -4.06 -19.57 -8.87
CA GLN A 279 -2.85 -20.10 -9.53
C GLN A 279 -1.59 -19.83 -8.71
#